data_81981199c9d4884ed17b25564fea45f4
#
_entry.id   81981199c9d4884ed17b25564fea45f4
#
_cell.length_a   1.000
_cell.length_b   1.000
_cell.length_c   1.000
_cell.angle_alpha   90.00
_cell.angle_beta   90.00
_cell.angle_gamma   90.00
#
_symmetry.space_group_name_H-M   'P 1'
#
loop_
_entity.id
_entity.type
_entity.pdbx_description
1 polymer ?
#
loop_
_entity_poly.entity_id
_entity_poly.type
_entity_poly.pdbx_seq_one_letter_code
_entity_poly.pdbx_strand_id
1 'polypeptide(L)'
;MLGFTFITDSKLSMYREKAIKSENLAKEIEEMQDKADFYKERLSELKSDIASKDKEILSIGKDLSESKEKIDALKENQKKLIKSVKKKTEELDAAKADLDKAKSDLDEANYKIS
;
A
#
# COMPACT_ATOMS: atom_id res chain seq x y z
N MET A 1 22.34 -54.48 -61.14
CA MET A 1 22.38 -53.01 -61.16
C MET A 1 21.14 -52.35 -60.60
N LEU A 2 19.92 -52.87 -60.87
CA LEU A 2 18.69 -52.30 -60.32
C LEU A 2 18.59 -52.36 -58.77
N GLY A 3 19.10 -53.37 -58.11
CA GLY A 3 19.14 -53.47 -56.66
C GLY A 3 20.09 -52.54 -55.98
N PHE A 4 21.21 -52.21 -56.65
CA PHE A 4 22.18 -51.25 -56.09
C PHE A 4 21.64 -49.84 -56.10
N THR A 5 20.95 -49.40 -57.18
CA THR A 5 20.32 -48.10 -57.28
C THR A 5 19.21 -47.93 -56.22
N PHE A 6 18.41 -48.98 -56.00
CA PHE A 6 17.37 -49.03 -54.99
C PHE A 6 17.91 -48.81 -53.56
N ILE A 7 19.02 -49.50 -53.22
CA ILE A 7 19.67 -49.39 -51.91
C ILE A 7 20.20 -47.93 -51.69
N THR A 8 20.76 -47.33 -52.72
CA THR A 8 21.27 -45.94 -52.68
C THR A 8 20.13 -44.96 -52.44
N ASP A 9 19.01 -45.11 -53.11
CA ASP A 9 17.83 -44.26 -52.91
C ASP A 9 17.23 -44.38 -51.54
N SER A 10 17.18 -45.62 -50.99
CA SER A 10 16.73 -45.93 -49.64
C SER A 10 17.62 -45.22 -48.59
N LYS A 11 18.93 -45.31 -48.75
CA LYS A 11 19.90 -44.65 -47.88
C LYS A 11 19.76 -43.14 -47.94
N LEU A 12 19.60 -42.58 -49.13
CA LEU A 12 19.41 -41.14 -49.34
C LEU A 12 18.13 -40.62 -48.62
N SER A 13 17.04 -41.39 -48.75
CA SER A 13 15.79 -41.09 -48.05
C SER A 13 15.97 -41.11 -46.53
N MET A 14 16.67 -42.09 -45.98
CA MET A 14 17.00 -42.14 -44.53
C MET A 14 17.82 -40.95 -44.05
N TYR A 15 18.81 -40.55 -44.80
CA TYR A 15 19.65 -39.36 -44.45
C TYR A 15 18.86 -38.08 -44.48
N ARG A 16 17.94 -37.90 -45.44
CA ARG A 16 17.02 -36.75 -45.52
C ARG A 16 16.09 -36.70 -44.31
N GLU A 17 15.50 -37.81 -43.91
CA GLU A 17 14.65 -37.88 -42.72
C GLU A 17 15.40 -37.53 -41.46
N LYS A 18 16.62 -38.01 -41.27
CA LYS A 18 17.46 -37.69 -40.13
C LYS A 18 17.83 -36.20 -40.12
N ALA A 19 18.14 -35.60 -41.27
CA ALA A 19 18.43 -34.18 -41.37
C ALA A 19 17.23 -33.33 -41.03
N ILE A 20 16.03 -33.65 -41.51
CA ILE A 20 14.79 -32.96 -41.17
C ILE A 20 14.49 -33.07 -39.65
N LYS A 21 14.61 -34.23 -39.06
CA LYS A 21 14.43 -34.41 -37.61
C LYS A 21 15.44 -33.60 -36.80
N SER A 22 16.69 -33.57 -37.25
CA SER A 22 17.74 -32.78 -36.61
C SER A 22 17.45 -31.28 -36.66
N GLU A 23 16.99 -30.79 -37.80
CA GLU A 23 16.58 -29.37 -37.96
C GLU A 23 15.38 -29.04 -37.06
N ASN A 24 14.38 -29.90 -37.02
CA ASN A 24 13.20 -29.72 -36.19
C ASN A 24 13.55 -29.69 -34.70
N LEU A 25 14.44 -30.61 -34.26
CA LEU A 25 14.93 -30.61 -32.87
C LEU A 25 15.72 -29.36 -32.54
N ALA A 26 16.56 -28.87 -33.45
CA ALA A 26 17.31 -27.65 -33.27
C ALA A 26 16.38 -26.42 -33.12
N LYS A 27 15.32 -26.34 -33.94
CA LYS A 27 14.29 -25.31 -33.81
C LYS A 27 13.54 -25.36 -32.49
N GLU A 28 13.17 -26.56 -32.05
CA GLU A 28 12.49 -26.76 -30.77
C GLU A 28 13.39 -26.36 -29.58
N ILE A 29 14.67 -26.66 -29.64
CA ILE A 29 15.65 -26.27 -28.61
C ILE A 29 15.77 -24.73 -28.60
N GLU A 30 15.89 -24.11 -29.75
CA GLU A 30 15.97 -22.64 -29.87
C GLU A 30 14.72 -21.96 -29.31
N GLU A 31 13.54 -22.45 -29.65
CA GLU A 31 12.28 -21.94 -29.12
C GLU A 31 12.18 -22.12 -27.59
N MET A 32 12.64 -23.25 -27.07
CA MET A 32 12.69 -23.49 -25.62
C MET A 32 13.66 -22.54 -24.92
N GLN A 33 14.82 -22.29 -25.54
CA GLN A 33 15.81 -21.32 -25.00
C GLN A 33 15.23 -19.91 -24.98
N ASP A 34 14.57 -19.50 -26.06
CA ASP A 34 13.92 -18.19 -26.14
C ASP A 34 12.84 -18.03 -25.07
N LYS A 35 12.03 -19.06 -24.86
CA LYS A 35 11.03 -19.08 -23.79
C LYS A 35 11.67 -19.01 -22.40
N ALA A 36 12.73 -19.78 -22.18
CA ALA A 36 13.46 -19.77 -20.93
C ALA A 36 14.05 -18.40 -20.61
N ASP A 37 14.63 -17.74 -21.62
CA ASP A 37 15.19 -16.40 -21.48
C ASP A 37 14.08 -15.37 -21.20
N PHE A 38 12.95 -15.48 -21.88
CA PHE A 38 11.78 -14.63 -21.64
C PHE A 38 11.26 -14.77 -20.21
N TYR A 39 11.09 -16.00 -19.73
CA TYR A 39 10.64 -16.25 -18.37
C TYR A 39 11.66 -15.78 -17.33
N LYS A 40 12.94 -15.91 -17.63
CA LYS A 40 14.01 -15.45 -16.75
C LYS A 40 14.00 -13.93 -16.59
N GLU A 41 13.81 -13.20 -17.70
CA GLU A 41 13.64 -11.75 -17.67
C GLU A 41 12.40 -11.35 -16.89
N ARG A 42 11.28 -12.04 -17.14
CA ARG A 42 10.03 -11.79 -16.45
C ARG A 42 10.15 -12.02 -14.95
N LEU A 43 10.84 -13.08 -14.56
CA LEU A 43 11.11 -13.38 -13.15
C LEU A 43 11.96 -12.29 -12.50
N SER A 44 12.96 -11.79 -13.19
CA SER A 44 13.79 -10.68 -12.71
C SER A 44 12.98 -9.41 -12.52
N GLU A 45 12.11 -9.06 -13.47
CA GLU A 45 11.20 -7.90 -13.36
C GLU A 45 10.26 -8.06 -12.16
N LEU A 46 9.66 -9.23 -11.99
CA LEU A 46 8.78 -9.51 -10.88
C LEU A 46 9.48 -9.42 -9.52
N LYS A 47 10.71 -9.89 -9.42
CA LYS A 47 11.52 -9.76 -8.21
C LYS A 47 11.80 -8.29 -7.88
N SER A 48 12.10 -7.50 -8.90
CA SER A 48 12.32 -6.06 -8.75
C SER A 48 11.04 -5.34 -8.29
N ASP A 49 9.90 -5.68 -8.90
CA ASP A 49 8.60 -5.12 -8.52
C ASP A 49 8.21 -5.48 -7.09
N ILE A 50 8.44 -6.73 -6.68
CA ILE A 50 8.20 -7.17 -5.30
C ILE A 50 9.07 -6.39 -4.32
N ALA A 51 10.34 -6.23 -4.61
CA ALA A 51 11.25 -5.46 -3.74
C ALA A 51 10.80 -4.00 -3.61
N SER A 52 10.36 -3.39 -4.70
CA SER A 52 9.82 -2.02 -4.71
C SER A 52 8.54 -1.90 -3.88
N LYS A 53 7.62 -2.85 -4.05
CA LYS A 53 6.37 -2.89 -3.27
C LYS A 53 6.59 -3.14 -1.79
N ASP A 54 7.56 -3.98 -1.44
CA ASP A 54 7.94 -4.21 -0.05
C ASP A 54 8.43 -2.93 0.62
N LYS A 55 9.22 -2.12 -0.09
CA LYS A 55 9.65 -0.80 0.39
C LYS A 55 8.47 0.15 0.59
N GLU A 56 7.52 0.16 -0.35
CA GLU A 56 6.31 0.97 -0.23
C GLU A 56 5.48 0.55 0.97
N ILE A 57 5.31 -0.75 1.19
CA ILE A 57 4.57 -1.30 2.34
C ILE A 57 5.23 -0.87 3.65
N LEU A 58 6.54 -0.94 3.76
CA LEU A 58 7.28 -0.48 4.95
C LEU A 58 7.08 1.01 5.18
N SER A 59 7.14 1.82 4.13
CA SER A 59 6.91 3.27 4.21
C SER A 59 5.49 3.59 4.66
N ILE A 60 4.50 2.93 4.08
CA ILE A 60 3.08 3.09 4.46
C ILE A 60 2.86 2.66 5.93
N GLY A 61 3.47 1.57 6.35
CA GLY A 61 3.41 1.10 7.73
C GLY A 61 3.97 2.13 8.71
N LYS A 62 5.08 2.76 8.36
CA LYS A 62 5.68 3.83 9.17
C LYS A 62 4.77 5.06 9.24
N ASP A 63 4.24 5.50 8.10
CA ASP A 63 3.33 6.64 8.04
C ASP A 63 2.05 6.37 8.85
N LEU A 64 1.54 5.15 8.78
CA LEU A 64 0.38 4.73 9.56
C LEU A 64 0.65 4.78 11.06
N SER A 65 1.82 4.32 11.49
CA SER A 65 2.24 4.38 12.89
C SER A 65 2.34 5.81 13.39
N GLU A 66 2.97 6.69 12.60
CA GLU A 66 3.07 8.12 12.91
C GLU A 66 1.70 8.79 12.98
N SER A 67 0.80 8.44 12.07
CA SER A 67 -0.58 8.96 12.06
C SER A 67 -1.35 8.52 13.29
N LYS A 68 -1.18 7.28 13.73
CA LYS A 68 -1.78 6.77 14.98
C LYS A 68 -1.31 7.56 16.19
N GLU A 69 -0.01 7.83 16.28
CA GLU A 69 0.55 8.62 17.38
C GLU A 69 -0.03 10.04 17.39
N LYS A 70 -0.17 10.66 16.23
CA LYS A 70 -0.79 11.99 16.10
C LYS A 70 -2.25 11.98 16.52
N ILE A 71 -3.00 10.95 16.11
CA ILE A 71 -4.41 10.79 16.51
C ILE A 71 -4.52 10.65 18.02
N ASP A 72 -3.67 9.85 18.64
CA ASP A 72 -3.68 9.66 20.10
C ASP A 72 -3.34 10.96 20.81
N ALA A 73 -2.36 11.70 20.34
CA ALA A 73 -2.01 13.02 20.88
C ALA A 73 -3.16 14.03 20.75
N LEU A 74 -3.84 14.04 19.60
CA LEU A 74 -5.01 14.88 19.37
C LEU A 74 -6.17 14.53 20.29
N LYS A 75 -6.41 13.24 20.53
CA LYS A 75 -7.43 12.78 21.47
C LYS A 75 -7.14 13.23 22.89
N GLU A 76 -5.88 13.15 23.32
CA GLU A 76 -5.46 13.64 24.64
C GLU A 76 -5.67 15.14 24.77
N ASN A 77 -5.27 15.91 23.76
CA ASN A 77 -5.51 17.35 23.72
C ASN A 77 -6.99 17.70 23.75
N GLN A 78 -7.81 16.94 23.02
CA GLN A 78 -9.26 17.11 23.02
C GLN A 78 -9.85 16.91 24.42
N LYS A 79 -9.42 15.88 25.14
CA LYS A 79 -9.87 15.65 26.52
C LYS A 79 -9.49 16.80 27.43
N LYS A 80 -8.27 17.31 27.31
CA LYS A 80 -7.80 18.47 28.10
C LYS A 80 -8.62 19.71 27.80
N LEU A 81 -8.91 19.98 26.52
CA LEU A 81 -9.72 21.11 26.11
C LEU A 81 -11.15 21.02 26.62
N ILE A 82 -11.77 19.85 26.56
CA ILE A 82 -13.12 19.61 27.10
C ILE A 82 -13.16 19.92 28.60
N LYS A 83 -12.18 19.42 29.36
CA LYS A 83 -12.07 19.72 30.79
C LYS A 83 -11.89 21.22 31.06
N SER A 84 -11.04 21.88 30.29
CA SER A 84 -10.78 23.32 30.43
C SER A 84 -12.03 24.14 30.12
N VAL A 85 -12.74 23.82 29.03
CA VAL A 85 -13.99 24.50 28.67
C VAL A 85 -15.06 24.30 29.74
N LYS A 86 -15.20 23.08 30.25
CA LYS A 86 -16.14 22.78 31.32
C LYS A 86 -15.86 23.61 32.57
N LYS A 87 -14.59 23.65 32.99
CA LYS A 87 -14.16 24.43 34.15
C LYS A 87 -14.46 25.93 33.96
N LYS A 88 -14.13 26.48 32.80
CA LYS A 88 -14.40 27.90 32.49
C LYS A 88 -15.88 28.22 32.41
N THR A 89 -16.69 27.29 31.90
CA THR A 89 -18.14 27.41 31.86
C THR A 89 -18.71 27.46 33.29
N GLU A 90 -18.24 26.58 34.16
CA GLU A 90 -18.64 26.61 35.59
C GLU A 90 -18.23 27.89 36.27
N GLU A 91 -17.01 28.40 36.02
CA GLU A 91 -16.54 29.69 36.54
C GLU A 91 -17.37 30.84 36.04
N LEU A 92 -17.74 30.82 34.76
CA LEU A 92 -18.59 31.86 34.17
C LEU A 92 -20.01 31.86 34.75
N ASP A 93 -20.58 30.67 34.93
CA ASP A 93 -21.92 30.54 35.53
C ASP A 93 -21.91 31.03 36.99
N ALA A 94 -20.87 30.73 37.76
CA ALA A 94 -20.68 31.26 39.11
C ALA A 94 -20.55 32.77 39.12
N ALA A 95 -19.79 33.36 38.21
CA ALA A 95 -19.60 34.80 38.07
C ALA A 95 -20.92 35.48 37.69
N LYS A 96 -21.72 34.88 36.81
CA LYS A 96 -23.06 35.40 36.45
C LYS A 96 -23.99 35.38 37.66
N ALA A 97 -24.02 34.32 38.43
CA ALA A 97 -24.80 34.22 39.63
C ALA A 97 -24.43 35.31 40.66
N ASP A 98 -23.12 35.50 40.85
CA ASP A 98 -22.60 36.57 41.73
C ASP A 98 -23.01 37.96 41.24
N LEU A 99 -22.95 38.20 39.94
CA LEU A 99 -23.35 39.45 39.34
C LEU A 99 -24.84 39.72 39.52
N ASP A 100 -25.68 38.73 39.29
CA ASP A 100 -27.13 38.83 39.46
C ASP A 100 -27.49 39.12 40.92
N LYS A 101 -26.79 38.48 41.85
CA LYS A 101 -26.96 38.75 43.26
C LYS A 101 -26.54 40.20 43.64
N ALA A 102 -25.40 40.65 43.13
CA ALA A 102 -24.94 42.02 43.33
C ALA A 102 -25.93 43.07 42.77
N LYS A 103 -26.51 42.83 41.62
CA LYS A 103 -27.55 43.67 41.01
C LYS A 103 -28.80 43.70 41.87
N SER A 104 -29.25 42.56 42.35
CA SER A 104 -30.40 42.45 43.22
C SER A 104 -30.17 43.21 44.56
N ASP A 105 -29.00 43.04 45.16
CA ASP A 105 -28.61 43.77 46.39
C ASP A 105 -28.56 45.30 46.13
N LEU A 106 -28.05 45.71 45.01
CA LEU A 106 -27.99 47.14 44.63
C LEU A 106 -29.40 47.71 44.44
N ASP A 107 -30.30 47.00 43.78
CA ASP A 107 -31.69 47.42 43.57
C ASP A 107 -32.42 47.54 44.90
N GLU A 108 -32.21 46.60 45.82
CA GLU A 108 -32.75 46.67 47.19
C GLU A 108 -32.22 47.92 47.92
N ALA A 109 -30.93 48.16 47.87
CA ALA A 109 -30.31 49.35 48.50
C ALA A 109 -30.88 50.65 47.93
N ASN A 110 -31.02 50.72 46.61
CA ASN A 110 -31.61 51.88 45.94
C ASN A 110 -33.08 52.07 46.30
N TYR A 111 -33.84 51.01 46.46
CA TYR A 111 -35.23 51.07 46.89
C TYR A 111 -35.35 51.59 48.31
N LYS A 112 -34.48 51.17 49.22
CA LYS A 112 -34.48 51.61 50.62
C LYS A 112 -34.07 53.08 50.76
N ILE A 113 -33.24 53.62 49.88
CA ILE A 113 -32.82 54.99 49.87
C ILE A 113 -33.90 55.94 49.33
N SER A 114 -34.66 55.47 48.35
CA SER A 114 -35.73 56.23 47.75
C SER A 114 -37.00 56.18 48.61
#